data_cd6ebefbdbc36eaa21e44d7aa12f2b50
#
_entry.id   cd6ebefbdbc36eaa21e44d7aa12f2b50
#
_cell.length_a   1.000
_cell.length_b   1.000
_cell.length_c   1.000
_cell.angle_alpha   90.00
_cell.angle_beta   90.00
_cell.angle_gamma   90.00
#
_symmetry.space_group_name_H-M   'P 1'
#
loop_
_entity.id
_entity.type
_entity.pdbx_description
1 polymer ?
#
loop_
_entity_poly.entity_id
_entity_poly.type
_entity_poly.pdbx_seq_one_letter_code
_entity_poly.pdbx_strand_id
1 'polypeptide(L)' 'MMRAISSLSLSKELINKLKDKELNYIEDVWVLKRINLKTLGFSNDEINNIIISLQLIGLDLNKKKY' A
#
# COMPACT_ATOMS: atom_id res chain seq x y z
N MET A 1 12.99 -4.86 9.62
CA MET A 1 11.95 -5.89 9.70
C MET A 1 10.76 -5.50 8.83
N MET A 2 10.30 -6.40 7.99
CA MET A 2 9.18 -6.14 7.09
C MET A 2 7.85 -6.45 7.79
N ARG A 3 6.85 -5.60 7.56
CA ARG A 3 5.52 -5.75 8.15
C ARG A 3 4.54 -6.26 7.11
N ALA A 4 3.70 -7.20 7.49
CA ALA A 4 2.71 -7.76 6.57
C ALA A 4 1.71 -6.69 6.12
N ILE A 5 1.31 -6.75 4.86
CA ILE A 5 0.34 -5.79 4.30
C ILE A 5 -0.99 -5.85 5.04
N SER A 6 -1.33 -7.00 5.61
CA SER A 6 -2.56 -7.17 6.38
C SER A 6 -2.59 -6.36 7.68
N SER A 7 -1.45 -5.79 8.08
CA SER A 7 -1.41 -4.89 9.23
C SER A 7 -2.02 -3.52 8.95
N LEU A 8 -2.24 -3.18 7.68
CA LEU A 8 -2.89 -1.93 7.32
C LEU A 8 -4.40 -2.00 7.55
N SER A 9 -4.98 -0.84 7.89
CA SER A 9 -6.44 -0.73 8.10
C SER A 9 -7.15 -0.62 6.75
N LEU A 10 -7.12 -1.71 6.00
CA LEU A 10 -7.72 -1.78 4.67
C LEU A 10 -8.79 -2.87 4.64
N SER A 11 -9.71 -2.77 3.67
CA SER A 11 -10.68 -3.83 3.45
C SER A 11 -9.97 -5.11 3.03
N LYS A 12 -10.58 -6.23 3.32
CA LYS A 12 -10.04 -7.53 2.95
C LYS A 12 -9.85 -7.64 1.43
N GLU A 13 -10.79 -7.08 0.67
CA GLU A 13 -10.71 -7.08 -0.79
C GLU A 13 -9.48 -6.34 -1.29
N LEU A 14 -9.20 -5.18 -0.70
CA LEU A 14 -8.05 -4.39 -1.11
C LEU A 14 -6.74 -5.06 -0.71
N ILE A 15 -6.71 -5.66 0.47
CA ILE A 15 -5.53 -6.44 0.91
C ILE A 15 -5.28 -7.60 -0.04
N ASN A 16 -6.33 -8.32 -0.43
CA ASN A 16 -6.20 -9.43 -1.38
C ASN A 16 -5.70 -8.93 -2.73
N LYS A 17 -6.18 -7.79 -3.19
CA LYS A 17 -5.72 -7.19 -4.44
C LYS A 17 -4.24 -6.84 -4.39
N LEU A 18 -3.78 -6.30 -3.27
CA LEU A 18 -2.37 -6.01 -3.06
C LEU A 18 -1.53 -7.29 -3.12
N LYS A 19 -1.98 -8.35 -2.47
CA LYS A 19 -1.29 -9.64 -2.50
C LYS A 19 -1.25 -10.23 -3.90
N ASP A 20 -2.31 -10.06 -4.68
CA ASP A 20 -2.35 -10.51 -6.07
C ASP A 20 -1.29 -9.81 -6.93
N LYS A 21 -0.93 -8.58 -6.56
CA LYS A 21 0.12 -7.83 -7.24
C LYS A 21 1.49 -8.06 -6.60
N GLU A 22 1.61 -9.07 -5.76
CA GLU A 22 2.85 -9.44 -5.06
C GLU A 22 3.33 -8.36 -4.10
N LEU A 23 2.41 -7.51 -3.63
CA LEU A 23 2.69 -6.50 -2.63
C LEU A 23 2.31 -7.05 -1.26
N ASN A 24 3.17 -7.90 -0.72
CA ASN A 24 2.88 -8.70 0.47
C ASN A 24 3.27 -7.98 1.77
N TYR A 25 4.08 -6.94 1.69
CA TYR A 25 4.58 -6.22 2.85
C TYR A 25 4.33 -4.73 2.68
N ILE A 26 4.21 -4.04 3.82
CA ILE A 26 4.02 -2.59 3.82
C ILE A 26 5.18 -1.91 3.09
N GLU A 27 6.40 -2.42 3.28
CA GLU A 27 7.58 -1.88 2.64
C GLU A 27 7.55 -2.00 1.11
N ASP A 28 6.83 -2.98 0.58
CA ASP A 28 6.65 -3.13 -0.86
C ASP A 28 5.79 -2.02 -1.44
N VAL A 29 4.86 -1.51 -0.65
CA VAL A 29 3.89 -0.49 -1.08
C VAL A 29 4.43 0.91 -0.86
N TRP A 30 5.02 1.14 0.28
CA TRP A 30 5.40 2.48 0.70
C TRP A 30 6.46 3.12 -0.22
N VAL A 31 7.31 2.31 -0.85
CA VAL A 31 8.32 2.81 -1.78
C VAL A 31 7.76 3.20 -3.15
N LEU A 32 6.50 2.83 -3.41
CA LEU A 32 5.86 3.11 -4.69
C LEU A 32 5.28 4.52 -4.74
N LYS A 33 5.11 5.02 -5.96
CA LYS A 33 4.43 6.28 -6.22
C LYS A 33 2.98 5.99 -6.61
N ARG A 34 2.14 7.03 -6.59
CA ARG A 34 0.75 6.91 -7.04
C ARG A 34 0.65 6.33 -8.45
N ILE A 35 1.51 6.78 -9.35
CA ILE A 35 1.49 6.32 -10.74
C ILE A 35 1.78 4.82 -10.83
N ASN A 36 2.65 4.30 -9.97
CA ASN A 36 2.94 2.88 -9.94
C ASN A 36 1.70 2.08 -9.56
N LEU A 37 0.95 2.53 -8.56
CA LEU A 37 -0.28 1.88 -8.14
C LEU A 37 -1.35 1.94 -9.23
N LYS A 38 -1.47 3.07 -9.91
CA LYS A 38 -2.39 3.19 -11.04
C LYS A 38 -2.04 2.22 -12.15
N THR A 39 -0.77 2.10 -12.46
CA THR A 39 -0.27 1.18 -13.48
C THR A 39 -0.61 -0.27 -13.13
N LEU A 40 -0.62 -0.60 -11.84
CA LEU A 40 -0.97 -1.93 -11.36
C LEU A 40 -2.48 -2.19 -11.37
N GLY A 41 -3.30 -1.16 -11.66
CA GLY A 41 -4.74 -1.32 -11.77
C GLY A 41 -5.54 -0.85 -10.57
N PHE A 42 -4.94 -0.10 -9.65
CA PHE A 42 -5.68 0.45 -8.51
C PHE A 42 -6.38 1.74 -8.91
N SER A 43 -7.62 1.91 -8.45
CA SER A 43 -8.38 3.14 -8.67
C SER A 43 -7.86 4.24 -7.74
N ASN A 44 -8.28 5.49 -8.04
CA ASN A 44 -7.93 6.63 -7.19
C ASN A 44 -8.41 6.43 -5.75
N ASP A 45 -9.63 5.89 -5.57
CA ASP A 45 -10.17 5.63 -4.23
C ASP A 45 -9.35 4.59 -3.50
N GLU A 46 -8.95 3.53 -4.20
CA GLU A 46 -8.11 2.49 -3.62
C GLU A 46 -6.76 3.05 -3.21
N ILE A 47 -6.16 3.87 -4.07
CA ILE A 47 -4.87 4.51 -3.78
C ILE A 47 -4.99 5.42 -2.56
N ASN A 48 -6.05 6.21 -2.47
CA ASN A 48 -6.28 7.09 -1.33
C ASN A 48 -6.43 6.29 -0.03
N ASN A 49 -7.15 5.17 -0.08
CA ASN A 49 -7.31 4.31 1.09
C ASN A 49 -5.96 3.74 1.54
N ILE A 50 -5.12 3.34 0.60
CA ILE A 50 -3.78 2.86 0.91
C ILE A 50 -2.95 3.96 1.58
N ILE A 51 -2.99 5.17 1.03
CA ILE A 51 -2.24 6.30 1.58
C ILE A 51 -2.70 6.60 3.00
N ILE A 52 -4.01 6.66 3.22
CA ILE A 52 -4.57 6.95 4.53
C ILE A 52 -4.14 5.90 5.55
N SER A 53 -4.19 4.62 5.16
CA SER A 53 -3.78 3.54 6.06
C SER A 53 -2.31 3.63 6.42
N LEU A 54 -1.46 4.03 5.47
CA LEU A 54 -0.04 4.25 5.73
C LEU A 54 0.17 5.43 6.68
N GLN A 55 -0.57 6.52 6.48
CA GLN A 55 -0.47 7.71 7.32
C GLN A 55 -0.85 7.40 8.77
N LEU A 56 -1.82 6.52 8.98
CA LEU A 56 -2.25 6.11 10.32
C LEU A 56 -1.12 5.46 11.13
N ILE A 57 -0.14 4.89 10.45
CA ILE A 57 1.03 4.30 11.12
C ILE A 57 2.30 5.11 10.90
N GLY A 58 2.15 6.38 10.51
CA GLY A 58 3.26 7.32 10.35
C GLY A 58 4.04 7.20 9.06
N LEU A 59 3.46 6.55 8.05
CA LEU A 59 4.11 6.38 6.76
C LEU A 59 3.38 7.15 5.67
N ASP A 60 3.93 7.14 4.47
CA ASP A 60 3.31 7.71 3.29
C ASP A 60 3.91 7.04 2.07
N LEU A 61 3.31 7.27 0.89
CA LEU A 61 3.87 6.74 -0.34
C LEU A 61 5.17 7.44 -0.71
N ASN A 62 6.01 6.73 -1.47
CA ASN A 62 7.27 7.26 -1.98
C ASN A 62 8.23 7.70 -0.88
N LYS A 63 8.13 7.09 0.29
CA LYS A 63 9.08 7.27 1.38
C LYS A 63 10.17 6.23 1.27
N LYS A 64 11.40 6.67 1.42
CA LYS A 64 12.53 5.73 1.46
C LYS A 64 12.75 5.31 2.90
N LYS A 65 13.13 4.08 3.05
CA LYS A 65 13.48 3.53 4.36
C LYS A 65 14.90 3.94 4.73
N TYR A 66 15.10 4.30 5.97
CA TYR A 66 16.40 4.65 6.50
C TYR A 66 16.76 3.80 7.69
#